data_27cd85b5e41f47e5c5ddb5787d13dfeb
#
_entry.id   27cd85b5e41f47e5c5ddb5787d13dfeb
#
_cell.length_a   1.000
_cell.length_b   1.000
_cell.length_c   1.000
_cell.angle_alpha   90.00
_cell.angle_beta   90.00
_cell.angle_gamma   90.00
#
_symmetry.space_group_name_H-M   'P 1'
#
loop_
_entity.id
_entity.type
_entity.pdbx_description
1 polymer ?
#
loop_
_entity_poly.entity_id
_entity_poly.type
_entity_poly.pdbx_seq_one_letter_code
_entity_poly.pdbx_strand_id
1 'polypeptide(L)'
;MELWTDVHEALENFYGTRSDLPLIRSEIEHLRFMYRNSWSMGAPSFEGEHVQAAYSAAYFPSHAFAYLYVLLYRDLGRAIFNNTPTGARVVVLGSGVGAETVAVIRWMAETQNANLTNTSFLLADRADWSNAGANLLNPLLAKHLPKEQVAIDRALVDLATIEGQSFITSRIPEADVVLVPSLLTELISEHSADGFLDSLFKALSPGSKVVLMDHGYSDFERVSMNWSQKFQKKISQSHEKVPIPIPSRWARLNLLDGQNGRIPVSSYSMSWSVLER
;
A
#
# COMPACT_ATOMS: atom_id res chain seq x y z
N MET A 1 -0.35 13.91 13.16
CA MET A 1 0.57 14.97 12.68
C MET A 1 2.01 14.48 12.55
N GLU A 2 2.53 13.70 13.49
CA GLU A 2 3.91 13.20 13.46
C GLU A 2 4.26 12.34 12.23
N LEU A 3 3.43 11.35 11.86
CA LEU A 3 3.70 10.53 10.66
C LEU A 3 3.93 11.38 9.42
N TRP A 4 3.13 12.42 9.25
CA TRP A 4 3.24 13.30 8.12
C TRP A 4 4.57 14.06 8.08
N THR A 5 5.00 14.52 9.26
CA THR A 5 6.31 15.17 9.42
C THR A 5 7.45 14.19 9.11
N ASP A 6 7.35 12.96 9.60
CA ASP A 6 8.37 11.93 9.42
C ASP A 6 8.48 11.46 7.96
N VAL A 7 7.34 11.26 7.30
CA VAL A 7 7.31 10.94 5.86
C VAL A 7 7.93 12.06 5.04
N HIS A 8 7.64 13.31 5.41
CA HIS A 8 8.22 14.48 4.74
C HIS A 8 9.74 14.54 4.90
N GLU A 9 10.24 14.35 6.13
CA GLU A 9 11.68 14.35 6.42
C GLU A 9 12.40 13.20 5.69
N ALA A 10 11.81 12.00 5.66
CA ALA A 10 12.37 10.88 4.93
C ALA A 10 12.46 11.17 3.41
N LEU A 11 11.44 11.83 2.84
CA LEU A 11 11.46 12.25 1.45
C LEU A 11 12.48 13.37 1.20
N GLU A 12 12.58 14.37 2.08
CA GLU A 12 13.61 15.41 1.98
C GLU A 12 15.02 14.81 1.97
N ASN A 13 15.27 13.84 2.84
CA ASN A 13 16.55 13.15 2.89
C ASN A 13 16.81 12.30 1.64
N PHE A 14 15.79 11.61 1.14
CA PHE A 14 15.91 10.78 -0.06
C PHE A 14 16.14 11.60 -1.35
N TYR A 15 15.49 12.75 -1.47
CA TYR A 15 15.59 13.60 -2.65
C TYR A 15 16.66 14.69 -2.55
N GLY A 16 16.98 15.15 -1.34
CA GLY A 16 17.87 16.29 -1.12
C GLY A 16 19.31 16.12 -1.62
N THR A 17 19.73 14.88 -1.83
CA THR A 17 21.06 14.54 -2.36
C THR A 17 21.06 14.11 -3.82
N ARG A 18 19.90 14.08 -4.49
CA ARG A 18 19.77 13.58 -5.87
C ARG A 18 20.06 14.67 -6.90
N SER A 19 20.87 14.33 -7.88
CA SER A 19 21.17 15.21 -9.04
C SER A 19 20.21 15.02 -10.22
N ASP A 20 19.37 13.99 -10.19
CA ASP A 20 18.46 13.54 -11.25
C ASP A 20 17.02 14.04 -11.10
N LEU A 21 16.79 15.07 -10.26
CA LEU A 21 15.47 15.65 -10.01
C LEU A 21 14.66 16.01 -11.28
N PRO A 22 15.26 16.54 -12.36
CA PRO A 22 14.51 16.81 -13.61
C PRO A 22 13.94 15.53 -14.25
N LEU A 23 14.65 14.39 -14.18
CA LEU A 23 14.17 13.11 -14.67
C LEU A 23 13.01 12.59 -13.82
N ILE A 24 13.13 12.68 -12.50
CA ILE A 24 12.06 12.30 -11.57
C ILE A 24 10.79 13.11 -11.83
N ARG A 25 10.90 14.41 -12.11
CA ARG A 25 9.73 15.24 -12.48
C ARG A 25 9.05 14.74 -13.75
N SER A 26 9.84 14.45 -14.78
CA SER A 26 9.31 13.91 -16.04
C SER A 26 8.59 12.59 -15.81
N GLU A 27 9.13 11.71 -14.96
CA GLU A 27 8.49 10.44 -14.61
C GLU A 27 7.21 10.62 -13.79
N ILE A 28 7.13 11.63 -12.91
CA ILE A 28 5.89 11.95 -12.21
C ILE A 28 4.77 12.34 -13.20
N GLU A 29 5.09 13.15 -14.20
CA GLU A 29 4.14 13.53 -15.24
C GLU A 29 3.72 12.32 -16.09
N HIS A 30 4.68 11.46 -16.43
CA HIS A 30 4.43 10.21 -17.15
C HIS A 30 3.51 9.26 -16.35
N LEU A 31 3.82 8.99 -15.09
CA LEU A 31 2.98 8.18 -14.22
C LEU A 31 1.54 8.72 -14.11
N ARG A 32 1.39 10.03 -13.98
CA ARG A 32 0.07 10.66 -13.96
C ARG A 32 -0.70 10.47 -15.26
N PHE A 33 0.00 10.58 -16.38
CA PHE A 33 -0.59 10.32 -17.68
C PHE A 33 -1.02 8.84 -17.79
N MET A 34 -0.17 7.91 -17.39
CA MET A 34 -0.47 6.48 -17.39
C MET A 34 -1.68 6.15 -16.51
N TYR A 35 -1.74 6.64 -15.27
CA TYR A 35 -2.89 6.39 -14.38
C TYR A 35 -4.20 6.99 -14.89
N ARG A 36 -4.16 8.14 -15.56
CA ARG A 36 -5.37 8.71 -16.19
C ARG A 36 -5.87 7.91 -17.37
N ASN A 37 -4.99 7.16 -18.03
CA ASN A 37 -5.27 6.40 -19.24
C ASN A 37 -5.06 4.88 -19.05
N SER A 38 -5.02 4.39 -17.84
CA SER A 38 -4.69 2.99 -17.50
C SER A 38 -5.57 1.96 -18.22
N TRP A 39 -6.84 2.29 -18.43
CA TRP A 39 -7.78 1.43 -19.18
C TRP A 39 -7.40 1.17 -20.63
N SER A 40 -6.62 2.05 -21.24
CA SER A 40 -6.21 1.93 -22.64
C SER A 40 -4.73 1.55 -22.81
N MET A 41 -3.90 1.78 -21.79
CA MET A 41 -2.44 1.65 -21.88
C MET A 41 -1.85 0.57 -20.96
N GLY A 42 -2.68 -0.04 -20.11
CA GLY A 42 -2.21 -0.98 -19.07
C GLY A 42 -1.61 -0.28 -17.85
N ALA A 43 -1.19 -1.08 -16.88
CA ALA A 43 -0.55 -0.57 -15.67
C ALA A 43 0.88 -0.05 -15.97
N PRO A 44 1.36 1.00 -15.26
CA PRO A 44 2.71 1.50 -15.45
C PRO A 44 3.75 0.46 -15.04
N SER A 45 4.89 0.43 -15.76
CA SER A 45 6.06 -0.32 -15.31
C SER A 45 6.79 0.46 -14.23
N PHE A 46 7.17 -0.21 -13.15
CA PHE A 46 7.99 0.35 -12.07
C PHE A 46 9.45 -0.13 -12.14
N GLU A 47 9.87 -0.62 -13.29
CA GLU A 47 11.26 -0.93 -13.56
C GLU A 47 12.05 0.37 -13.74
N GLY A 48 13.02 0.58 -12.89
CA GLY A 48 13.89 1.73 -12.94
C GLY A 48 13.77 2.67 -11.75
N GLU A 49 14.93 3.13 -11.30
CA GLU A 49 15.07 3.90 -10.07
C GLU A 49 14.36 5.26 -10.14
N HIS A 50 14.31 5.89 -11.32
CA HIS A 50 13.65 7.18 -11.51
C HIS A 50 12.13 7.05 -11.41
N VAL A 51 11.55 5.99 -11.97
CA VAL A 51 10.10 5.72 -11.89
C VAL A 51 9.71 5.42 -10.46
N GLN A 52 10.50 4.61 -9.75
CA GLN A 52 10.25 4.31 -8.34
C GLN A 52 10.37 5.55 -7.46
N ALA A 53 11.38 6.39 -7.70
CA ALA A 53 11.52 7.66 -7.03
C ALA A 53 10.31 8.58 -7.32
N ALA A 54 9.90 8.69 -8.59
CA ALA A 54 8.74 9.48 -8.98
C ALA A 54 7.46 9.00 -8.30
N TYR A 55 7.21 7.69 -8.27
CA TYR A 55 6.08 7.09 -7.57
C TYR A 55 6.13 7.40 -6.06
N SER A 56 7.29 7.22 -5.45
CA SER A 56 7.48 7.50 -4.02
C SER A 56 7.19 8.95 -3.68
N ALA A 57 7.59 9.91 -4.52
CA ALA A 57 7.28 11.31 -4.31
C ALA A 57 5.79 11.62 -4.47
N ALA A 58 5.16 11.06 -5.51
CA ALA A 58 3.82 11.44 -5.91
C ALA A 58 2.73 10.75 -5.09
N TYR A 59 2.92 9.49 -4.73
CA TYR A 59 1.85 8.62 -4.21
C TYR A 59 2.09 8.11 -2.79
N PHE A 60 3.32 7.76 -2.41
CA PHE A 60 3.61 7.17 -1.11
C PHE A 60 3.08 8.00 0.08
N PRO A 61 3.26 9.33 0.17
CA PRO A 61 2.77 10.09 1.31
C PRO A 61 1.26 10.11 1.44
N SER A 62 0.57 10.27 0.30
CA SER A 62 -0.90 10.31 0.29
C SER A 62 -1.50 8.95 0.63
N HIS A 63 -0.89 7.86 0.15
CA HIS A 63 -1.30 6.50 0.47
C HIS A 63 -1.08 6.20 1.96
N ALA A 64 0.13 6.43 2.48
CA ALA A 64 0.45 6.19 3.88
C ALA A 64 -0.49 6.96 4.82
N PHE A 65 -0.79 8.23 4.49
CA PHE A 65 -1.72 9.02 5.27
C PHE A 65 -3.17 8.52 5.16
N ALA A 66 -3.64 8.20 3.95
CA ALA A 66 -4.99 7.73 3.75
C ALA A 66 -5.24 6.39 4.47
N TYR A 67 -4.28 5.46 4.39
CA TYR A 67 -4.36 4.19 5.12
C TYR A 67 -4.35 4.41 6.63
N LEU A 68 -3.45 5.24 7.16
CA LEU A 68 -3.44 5.55 8.59
C LEU A 68 -4.75 6.20 9.04
N TYR A 69 -5.29 7.13 8.24
CA TYR A 69 -6.55 7.78 8.53
C TYR A 69 -7.70 6.78 8.74
N VAL A 70 -7.87 5.84 7.80
CA VAL A 70 -8.94 4.84 7.93
C VAL A 70 -8.67 3.84 9.04
N LEU A 71 -7.41 3.48 9.29
CA LEU A 71 -7.05 2.60 10.40
C LEU A 71 -7.42 3.22 11.76
N LEU A 72 -7.17 4.52 11.95
CA LEU A 72 -7.42 5.21 13.20
C LEU A 72 -8.87 5.70 13.34
N TYR A 73 -9.39 6.38 12.34
CA TYR A 73 -10.65 7.13 12.45
C TYR A 73 -11.87 6.34 11.96
N ARG A 74 -11.69 5.20 11.32
CA ARG A 74 -12.78 4.31 10.89
C ARG A 74 -12.73 2.95 11.57
N ASP A 75 -11.97 2.84 12.66
CA ASP A 75 -11.76 1.60 13.42
C ASP A 75 -11.30 0.41 12.55
N LEU A 76 -10.78 0.70 11.33
CA LEU A 76 -10.36 -0.34 10.41
C LEU A 76 -9.21 -1.15 10.99
N GLY A 77 -8.28 -0.51 11.69
CA GLY A 77 -7.18 -1.19 12.36
C GLY A 77 -7.67 -2.21 13.39
N ARG A 78 -8.69 -1.86 14.18
CA ARG A 78 -9.32 -2.81 15.09
C ARG A 78 -10.05 -3.93 14.36
N ALA A 79 -10.78 -3.60 13.30
CA ALA A 79 -11.48 -4.60 12.49
C ALA A 79 -10.53 -5.63 11.88
N ILE A 80 -9.35 -5.19 11.43
CA ILE A 80 -8.31 -6.06 10.86
C ILE A 80 -7.63 -6.87 11.95
N PHE A 81 -7.13 -6.22 13.00
CA PHE A 81 -6.19 -6.82 13.96
C PHE A 81 -6.83 -7.29 15.27
N ASN A 82 -8.13 -7.08 15.49
CA ASN A 82 -8.81 -7.72 16.61
C ASN A 82 -8.78 -9.25 16.43
N ASN A 83 -8.45 -9.93 17.53
CA ASN A 83 -8.30 -11.38 17.58
C ASN A 83 -7.18 -11.95 16.67
N THR A 84 -6.28 -11.11 16.20
CA THR A 84 -5.05 -11.59 15.55
C THR A 84 -4.11 -12.11 16.62
N PRO A 85 -3.43 -13.24 16.41
CA PRO A 85 -2.49 -13.79 17.38
C PRO A 85 -1.29 -12.83 17.58
N THR A 86 -0.64 -12.93 18.72
CA THR A 86 0.64 -12.24 18.95
C THR A 86 1.66 -12.76 17.94
N GLY A 87 2.39 -11.87 17.29
CA GLY A 87 3.34 -12.24 16.24
C GLY A 87 2.66 -12.53 14.90
N ALA A 88 1.59 -11.80 14.58
CA ALA A 88 0.85 -11.95 13.34
C ALA A 88 1.74 -11.87 12.09
N ARG A 89 1.44 -12.71 11.10
CA ARG A 89 2.06 -12.67 9.77
C ARG A 89 1.16 -11.89 8.83
N VAL A 90 1.67 -10.78 8.35
CA VAL A 90 0.98 -9.89 7.41
C VAL A 90 1.63 -10.02 6.04
N VAL A 91 0.87 -10.41 5.04
CA VAL A 91 1.32 -10.43 3.64
C VAL A 91 0.70 -9.25 2.91
N VAL A 92 1.52 -8.48 2.22
CA VAL A 92 1.09 -7.31 1.45
C VAL A 92 1.34 -7.58 -0.03
N LEU A 93 0.28 -7.63 -0.82
CA LEU A 93 0.31 -7.96 -2.24
C LEU A 93 0.18 -6.68 -3.08
N GLY A 94 1.16 -6.37 -3.94
CA GLY A 94 1.27 -5.10 -4.64
C GLY A 94 1.75 -3.98 -3.71
N SER A 95 2.78 -4.28 -2.91
CA SER A 95 3.19 -3.42 -1.79
C SER A 95 3.87 -2.11 -2.19
N GLY A 96 4.42 -2.03 -3.39
CA GLY A 96 5.25 -0.88 -3.75
C GLY A 96 6.35 -0.62 -2.73
N VAL A 97 6.49 0.64 -2.33
CA VAL A 97 7.43 1.05 -1.26
C VAL A 97 7.01 0.54 0.12
N GLY A 98 5.70 0.29 0.36
CA GLY A 98 5.15 -0.16 1.64
C GLY A 98 4.41 0.95 2.41
N ALA A 99 3.63 1.76 1.74
CA ALA A 99 2.86 2.84 2.35
C ALA A 99 1.87 2.34 3.42
N GLU A 100 1.18 1.23 3.14
CA GLU A 100 0.26 0.55 4.05
C GLU A 100 0.99 -0.02 5.26
N THR A 101 2.21 -0.54 5.07
CA THR A 101 3.03 -1.08 6.15
C THR A 101 3.39 0.03 7.14
N VAL A 102 3.81 1.21 6.65
CA VAL A 102 4.06 2.38 7.50
C VAL A 102 2.80 2.78 8.26
N ALA A 103 1.65 2.79 7.59
CA ALA A 103 0.38 3.14 8.21
C ALA A 103 -0.03 2.15 9.31
N VAL A 104 0.10 0.84 9.06
CA VAL A 104 -0.19 -0.21 10.06
C VAL A 104 0.73 -0.07 11.26
N ILE A 105 2.03 0.04 11.04
CA ILE A 105 3.01 0.17 12.10
C ILE A 105 2.76 1.43 12.94
N ARG A 106 2.45 2.54 12.29
CA ARG A 106 2.11 3.77 13.02
C ARG A 106 0.81 3.61 13.82
N TRP A 107 -0.20 2.96 13.25
CA TRP A 107 -1.42 2.63 13.97
C TRP A 107 -1.14 1.75 15.19
N MET A 108 -0.27 0.75 15.07
CA MET A 108 0.17 -0.10 16.18
C MET A 108 0.79 0.73 17.31
N ALA A 109 1.72 1.63 16.96
CA ALA A 109 2.40 2.48 17.91
C ALA A 109 1.43 3.43 18.64
N GLU A 110 0.48 4.04 17.92
CA GLU A 110 -0.49 4.97 18.51
C GLU A 110 -1.54 4.27 19.40
N THR A 111 -1.91 3.04 19.08
CA THR A 111 -2.94 2.30 19.83
C THR A 111 -2.34 1.43 20.93
N GLN A 112 -1.00 1.33 21.02
CA GLN A 112 -0.28 0.47 21.96
C GLN A 112 -0.84 -0.97 21.97
N ASN A 113 -1.16 -1.48 20.78
CA ASN A 113 -1.77 -2.81 20.64
C ASN A 113 -0.71 -3.91 20.86
N ALA A 114 -0.68 -4.47 22.07
CA ALA A 114 0.27 -5.51 22.46
C ALA A 114 0.19 -6.79 21.61
N ASN A 115 -0.93 -7.06 20.95
CA ASN A 115 -1.08 -8.24 20.10
C ASN A 115 -0.22 -8.17 18.83
N LEU A 116 0.32 -7.00 18.52
CA LEU A 116 1.12 -6.77 17.32
C LEU A 116 2.64 -6.81 17.59
N THR A 117 3.07 -7.12 18.81
CA THR A 117 4.47 -7.44 19.10
C THR A 117 4.92 -8.65 18.29
N ASN A 118 6.13 -8.58 17.70
CA ASN A 118 6.69 -9.63 16.82
C ASN A 118 5.93 -9.85 15.51
N THR A 119 5.14 -8.89 15.05
CA THR A 119 4.48 -8.95 13.74
C THR A 119 5.53 -9.01 12.62
N SER A 120 5.32 -9.87 11.64
CA SER A 120 6.14 -9.94 10.43
C SER A 120 5.35 -9.47 9.22
N PHE A 121 6.02 -8.75 8.33
CA PHE A 121 5.49 -8.31 7.05
C PHE A 121 6.25 -8.96 5.91
N LEU A 122 5.54 -9.54 4.95
CA LEU A 122 6.07 -9.98 3.67
C LEU A 122 5.49 -9.07 2.58
N LEU A 123 6.33 -8.23 1.99
CA LEU A 123 5.97 -7.27 0.96
C LEU A 123 6.23 -7.88 -0.42
N ALA A 124 5.18 -8.20 -1.16
CA ALA A 124 5.25 -8.81 -2.47
C ALA A 124 4.88 -7.82 -3.58
N ASP A 125 5.74 -7.67 -4.57
CA ASP A 125 5.53 -6.78 -5.70
C ASP A 125 6.25 -7.29 -6.95
N ARG A 126 5.78 -6.89 -8.14
CA ARG A 126 6.42 -7.22 -9.41
C ARG A 126 7.68 -6.42 -9.71
N ALA A 127 7.87 -5.29 -9.04
CA ALA A 127 9.06 -4.45 -9.13
C ALA A 127 9.94 -4.61 -7.89
N ASP A 128 11.26 -4.49 -8.07
CA ASP A 128 12.22 -4.51 -6.97
C ASP A 128 12.26 -3.14 -6.28
N TRP A 129 11.55 -3.01 -5.17
CA TRP A 129 11.51 -1.81 -4.34
C TRP A 129 12.59 -1.77 -3.25
N SER A 130 13.61 -2.61 -3.32
CA SER A 130 14.64 -2.72 -2.27
C SER A 130 15.36 -1.41 -1.99
N ASN A 131 15.72 -0.66 -3.03
CA ASN A 131 16.39 0.64 -2.89
C ASN A 131 15.46 1.69 -2.25
N ALA A 132 14.25 1.87 -2.77
CA ALA A 132 13.28 2.80 -2.18
C ALA A 132 12.90 2.38 -0.75
N GLY A 133 12.76 1.07 -0.49
CA GLY A 133 12.53 0.53 0.83
C GLY A 133 13.65 0.86 1.81
N ALA A 134 14.91 0.67 1.41
CA ALA A 134 16.06 0.98 2.25
C ALA A 134 16.14 2.46 2.60
N ASN A 135 15.82 3.34 1.66
CA ASN A 135 16.01 4.79 1.80
C ASN A 135 14.77 5.53 2.34
N LEU A 136 13.57 4.97 2.20
CA LEU A 136 12.34 5.59 2.68
C LEU A 136 11.69 4.80 3.81
N LEU A 137 11.40 3.51 3.58
CA LEU A 137 10.65 2.70 4.53
C LEU A 137 11.44 2.46 5.81
N ASN A 138 12.66 1.95 5.70
CA ASN A 138 13.47 1.60 6.87
C ASN A 138 13.76 2.78 7.81
N PRO A 139 14.10 4.00 7.33
CA PRO A 139 14.28 5.15 8.21
C PRO A 139 12.99 5.56 8.94
N LEU A 140 11.83 5.47 8.26
CA LEU A 140 10.54 5.75 8.88
C LEU A 140 10.21 4.75 9.98
N LEU A 141 10.46 3.47 9.72
CA LEU A 141 10.20 2.41 10.70
C LEU A 141 11.10 2.54 11.92
N ALA A 142 12.38 2.85 11.71
CA ALA A 142 13.35 3.01 12.80
C ALA A 142 12.98 4.14 13.80
N LYS A 143 12.18 5.13 13.36
CA LYS A 143 11.68 6.18 14.24
C LYS A 143 10.51 5.72 15.12
N HIS A 144 9.74 4.76 14.68
CA HIS A 144 8.46 4.41 15.32
C HIS A 144 8.47 3.08 16.06
N LEU A 145 9.50 2.26 15.83
CA LEU A 145 9.57 0.92 16.42
C LEU A 145 10.93 0.65 17.05
N PRO A 146 10.96 0.00 18.21
CA PRO A 146 12.12 -0.76 18.63
C PRO A 146 12.39 -1.81 17.52
N LYS A 147 13.62 -1.85 17.00
CA LYS A 147 14.03 -2.71 15.86
C LYS A 147 13.73 -4.21 16.05
N GLU A 148 13.40 -4.63 17.24
CA GLU A 148 13.19 -6.02 17.64
C GLU A 148 11.72 -6.47 17.52
N GLN A 149 10.79 -5.57 17.19
CA GLN A 149 9.35 -5.88 17.24
C GLN A 149 8.71 -6.20 15.90
N VAL A 150 9.32 -5.83 14.77
CA VAL A 150 8.75 -6.05 13.45
C VAL A 150 9.82 -6.50 12.45
N ALA A 151 9.58 -7.65 11.83
CA ALA A 151 10.38 -8.14 10.70
C ALA A 151 9.71 -7.73 9.39
N ILE A 152 10.50 -7.29 8.41
CA ILE A 152 10.01 -6.95 7.07
C ILE A 152 10.88 -7.64 6.04
N ASP A 153 10.23 -8.52 5.27
CA ASP A 153 10.82 -9.21 4.12
C ASP A 153 10.19 -8.73 2.82
N ARG A 154 10.92 -8.85 1.71
CA ARG A 154 10.43 -8.52 0.37
C ARG A 154 10.47 -9.73 -0.54
N ALA A 155 9.49 -9.84 -1.42
CA ALA A 155 9.45 -10.84 -2.48
C ALA A 155 9.19 -10.16 -3.82
N LEU A 156 10.08 -10.41 -4.78
CA LEU A 156 9.91 -10.00 -6.17
C LEU A 156 9.06 -11.04 -6.87
N VAL A 157 7.80 -10.71 -7.18
CA VAL A 157 6.86 -11.64 -7.80
C VAL A 157 5.77 -10.89 -8.56
N ASP A 158 5.53 -11.29 -9.79
CA ASP A 158 4.39 -10.83 -10.57
C ASP A 158 3.17 -11.73 -10.27
N LEU A 159 2.20 -11.14 -9.56
CA LEU A 159 1.01 -11.85 -9.09
C LEU A 159 0.02 -12.23 -10.21
N ALA A 160 0.19 -11.69 -11.41
CA ALA A 160 -0.61 -12.04 -12.58
C ALA A 160 -0.10 -13.33 -13.28
N THR A 161 1.07 -13.84 -12.91
CA THR A 161 1.72 -15.00 -13.55
C THR A 161 1.48 -16.32 -12.81
N ILE A 162 1.97 -17.42 -13.40
CA ILE A 162 1.96 -18.76 -12.77
C ILE A 162 2.84 -18.77 -11.52
N GLU A 163 3.98 -18.07 -11.54
CA GLU A 163 4.87 -17.90 -10.39
C GLU A 163 4.15 -17.16 -9.25
N GLY A 164 3.37 -16.13 -9.59
CA GLY A 164 2.51 -15.43 -8.65
C GLY A 164 1.47 -16.35 -8.00
N GLN A 165 0.84 -17.23 -8.77
CA GLN A 165 -0.09 -18.23 -8.22
C GLN A 165 0.63 -19.21 -7.29
N SER A 166 1.84 -19.65 -7.64
CA SER A 166 2.67 -20.50 -6.78
C SER A 166 3.06 -19.79 -5.49
N PHE A 167 3.40 -18.51 -5.57
CA PHE A 167 3.66 -17.67 -4.39
C PHE A 167 2.43 -17.58 -3.48
N ILE A 168 1.26 -17.28 -4.04
CA ILE A 168 -0.01 -17.22 -3.29
C ILE A 168 -0.26 -18.54 -2.57
N THR A 169 -0.18 -19.69 -3.27
CA THR A 169 -0.47 -21.00 -2.68
C THR A 169 0.53 -21.43 -1.61
N SER A 170 1.77 -20.92 -1.63
CA SER A 170 2.81 -21.27 -0.65
C SER A 170 2.89 -20.32 0.53
N ARG A 171 2.57 -19.03 0.38
CA ARG A 171 2.78 -18.00 1.41
C ARG A 171 1.50 -17.56 2.12
N ILE A 172 0.37 -17.54 1.40
CA ILE A 172 -0.90 -17.09 1.96
C ILE A 172 -1.46 -18.04 3.05
N PRO A 173 -1.31 -19.37 2.99
CA PRO A 173 -1.78 -20.24 4.06
C PRO A 173 -1.20 -19.95 5.45
N GLU A 174 -0.03 -19.29 5.50
CA GLU A 174 0.63 -18.92 6.74
C GLU A 174 0.26 -17.48 7.21
N ALA A 175 -0.47 -16.73 6.42
CA ALA A 175 -0.82 -15.35 6.73
C ALA A 175 -2.05 -15.25 7.64
N ASP A 176 -1.95 -14.47 8.71
CA ASP A 176 -3.09 -14.08 9.53
C ASP A 176 -3.88 -12.94 8.88
N VAL A 177 -3.16 -12.05 8.19
CA VAL A 177 -3.74 -10.91 7.48
C VAL A 177 -3.10 -10.76 6.11
N VAL A 178 -3.92 -10.60 5.09
CA VAL A 178 -3.49 -10.27 3.72
C VAL A 178 -4.00 -8.89 3.35
N LEU A 179 -3.10 -7.97 3.04
CA LEU A 179 -3.42 -6.64 2.54
C LEU A 179 -3.23 -6.62 1.03
N VAL A 180 -4.22 -6.08 0.32
CA VAL A 180 -4.21 -5.91 -1.15
C VAL A 180 -4.44 -4.43 -1.45
N PRO A 181 -3.42 -3.57 -1.30
CA PRO A 181 -3.54 -2.14 -1.53
C PRO A 181 -3.34 -1.79 -3.00
N SER A 182 -4.26 -1.03 -3.58
CA SER A 182 -4.16 -0.42 -4.92
C SER A 182 -3.78 -1.38 -6.07
N LEU A 183 -3.77 -2.68 -5.82
CA LEU A 183 -3.42 -3.72 -6.78
C LEU A 183 -4.62 -4.15 -7.64
N LEU A 184 -5.80 -4.16 -7.04
CA LEU A 184 -6.98 -4.76 -7.69
C LEU A 184 -7.39 -4.00 -8.95
N THR A 185 -7.28 -2.67 -8.93
CA THR A 185 -7.55 -1.83 -10.11
C THR A 185 -6.58 -2.15 -11.26
N GLU A 186 -5.30 -2.40 -10.96
CA GLU A 186 -4.31 -2.80 -11.96
C GLU A 186 -4.66 -4.17 -12.56
N LEU A 187 -4.94 -5.17 -11.72
CA LEU A 187 -5.33 -6.51 -12.15
C LEU A 187 -6.65 -6.53 -12.94
N ILE A 188 -7.60 -5.64 -12.63
CA ILE A 188 -8.82 -5.48 -13.41
C ILE A 188 -8.48 -4.97 -14.82
N SER A 189 -7.60 -3.99 -14.94
CA SER A 189 -7.18 -3.45 -16.24
C SER A 189 -6.41 -4.48 -17.09
N GLU A 190 -5.73 -5.41 -16.45
CA GLU A 190 -5.00 -6.52 -17.08
C GLU A 190 -5.85 -7.78 -17.29
N HIS A 191 -7.15 -7.74 -16.95
CA HIS A 191 -8.08 -8.88 -17.03
C HIS A 191 -7.65 -10.11 -16.20
N SER A 192 -6.85 -9.92 -15.16
CA SER A 192 -6.30 -10.99 -14.31
C SER A 192 -6.92 -11.07 -12.90
N ALA A 193 -7.78 -10.10 -12.55
CA ALA A 193 -8.33 -9.96 -11.21
C ALA A 193 -9.11 -11.20 -10.72
N ASP A 194 -9.94 -11.81 -11.55
CA ASP A 194 -10.77 -12.96 -11.14
C ASP A 194 -9.90 -14.17 -10.81
N GLY A 195 -8.90 -14.47 -11.63
CA GLY A 195 -7.97 -15.58 -11.40
C GLY A 195 -7.13 -15.37 -10.14
N PHE A 196 -6.64 -14.16 -9.93
CA PHE A 196 -5.92 -13.76 -8.71
C PHE A 196 -6.79 -13.94 -7.46
N LEU A 197 -8.00 -13.37 -7.47
CA LEU A 197 -8.91 -13.41 -6.34
C LEU A 197 -9.35 -14.84 -6.01
N ASP A 198 -9.57 -15.69 -7.02
CA ASP A 198 -9.91 -17.10 -6.81
C ASP A 198 -8.74 -17.89 -6.20
N SER A 199 -7.53 -17.64 -6.66
CA SER A 199 -6.32 -18.25 -6.11
C SER A 199 -6.09 -17.81 -4.66
N LEU A 200 -6.25 -16.52 -4.39
CA LEU A 200 -6.16 -15.95 -3.06
C LEU A 200 -7.19 -16.58 -2.12
N PHE A 201 -8.46 -16.65 -2.53
CA PHE A 201 -9.52 -17.24 -1.72
C PHE A 201 -9.23 -18.71 -1.37
N LYS A 202 -8.76 -19.51 -2.33
CA LYS A 202 -8.43 -20.91 -2.10
C LYS A 202 -7.27 -21.11 -1.13
N ALA A 203 -6.29 -20.21 -1.18
CA ALA A 203 -5.08 -20.28 -0.34
C ALA A 203 -5.27 -19.80 1.09
N LEU A 204 -6.27 -18.94 1.37
CA LEU A 204 -6.51 -18.43 2.71
C LEU A 204 -6.85 -19.53 3.71
N SER A 205 -6.26 -19.48 4.88
CA SER A 205 -6.61 -20.34 6.00
C SER A 205 -7.89 -19.87 6.70
N PRO A 206 -8.66 -20.77 7.34
CA PRO A 206 -9.80 -20.38 8.16
C PRO A 206 -9.40 -19.37 9.25
N GLY A 207 -10.16 -18.29 9.39
CA GLY A 207 -9.88 -17.20 10.34
C GLY A 207 -8.89 -16.14 9.83
N SER A 208 -8.20 -16.37 8.71
CA SER A 208 -7.39 -15.32 8.06
C SER A 208 -8.26 -14.20 7.54
N LYS A 209 -7.75 -12.98 7.62
CA LYS A 209 -8.44 -11.79 7.13
C LYS A 209 -7.81 -11.28 5.84
N VAL A 210 -8.64 -10.84 4.92
CA VAL A 210 -8.22 -10.14 3.71
C VAL A 210 -8.75 -8.72 3.73
N VAL A 211 -7.89 -7.79 3.40
CA VAL A 211 -8.23 -6.38 3.30
C VAL A 211 -7.97 -5.94 1.87
N LEU A 212 -9.02 -5.71 1.13
CA LEU A 212 -8.94 -5.05 -0.17
C LEU A 212 -9.04 -3.56 0.07
N MET A 213 -8.08 -2.79 -0.43
CA MET A 213 -8.07 -1.33 -0.36
C MET A 213 -7.64 -0.78 -1.71
N ASP A 214 -8.44 0.10 -2.29
CA ASP A 214 -8.12 0.69 -3.59
C ASP A 214 -8.76 2.07 -3.74
N HIS A 215 -8.44 2.76 -4.83
CA HIS A 215 -9.18 3.93 -5.25
C HIS A 215 -10.68 3.60 -5.40
N GLY A 216 -11.54 4.55 -5.04
CA GLY A 216 -12.98 4.40 -5.12
C GLY A 216 -13.53 4.41 -6.54
N TYR A 217 -13.14 3.43 -7.35
CA TYR A 217 -13.65 3.22 -8.69
C TYR A 217 -14.81 2.20 -8.67
N SER A 218 -15.79 2.39 -9.54
CA SER A 218 -16.96 1.52 -9.67
C SER A 218 -16.60 0.06 -9.93
N ASP A 219 -15.52 -0.19 -10.66
CA ASP A 219 -15.08 -1.56 -10.97
C ASP A 219 -14.48 -2.26 -9.77
N PHE A 220 -13.68 -1.54 -8.94
CA PHE A 220 -13.22 -2.07 -7.67
C PHE A 220 -14.41 -2.45 -6.78
N GLU A 221 -15.38 -1.57 -6.63
CA GLU A 221 -16.56 -1.83 -5.81
C GLU A 221 -17.33 -3.05 -6.31
N ARG A 222 -17.57 -3.14 -7.62
CA ARG A 222 -18.27 -4.27 -8.24
C ARG A 222 -17.54 -5.59 -8.01
N VAL A 223 -16.22 -5.63 -8.27
CA VAL A 223 -15.40 -6.84 -8.12
C VAL A 223 -15.28 -7.23 -6.65
N SER A 224 -15.00 -6.28 -5.75
CA SER A 224 -14.90 -6.56 -4.33
C SER A 224 -16.23 -7.03 -3.71
N MET A 225 -17.36 -6.47 -4.14
CA MET A 225 -18.69 -6.93 -3.73
C MET A 225 -18.95 -8.38 -4.16
N ASN A 226 -18.73 -8.69 -5.43
CA ASN A 226 -18.96 -10.04 -5.96
C ASN A 226 -18.07 -11.07 -5.25
N TRP A 227 -16.81 -10.72 -5.05
CA TRP A 227 -15.88 -11.62 -4.39
C TRP A 227 -16.19 -11.80 -2.89
N SER A 228 -16.65 -10.75 -2.21
CA SER A 228 -17.01 -10.79 -0.80
C SER A 228 -18.13 -11.81 -0.49
N GLN A 229 -18.97 -12.15 -1.46
CA GLN A 229 -20.01 -13.17 -1.30
C GLN A 229 -19.46 -14.57 -1.04
N LYS A 230 -18.20 -14.84 -1.39
CA LYS A 230 -17.54 -16.12 -1.13
C LYS A 230 -17.10 -16.29 0.33
N PHE A 231 -17.02 -15.19 1.09
CA PHE A 231 -16.56 -15.20 2.48
C PHE A 231 -17.69 -15.44 3.46
N GLN A 232 -17.38 -16.13 4.55
CA GLN A 232 -18.33 -16.40 5.61
C GLN A 232 -18.70 -15.14 6.37
N LYS A 233 -17.74 -14.23 6.53
CA LYS A 233 -17.92 -13.02 7.32
C LYS A 233 -17.33 -11.81 6.63
N LYS A 234 -18.18 -10.82 6.41
CA LYS A 234 -17.79 -9.47 6.00
C LYS A 234 -17.71 -8.61 7.25
N ILE A 235 -16.50 -8.17 7.60
CA ILE A 235 -16.25 -7.40 8.82
C ILE A 235 -16.54 -5.92 8.59
N SER A 236 -16.05 -5.34 7.50
CA SER A 236 -16.21 -3.93 7.16
C SER A 236 -16.18 -3.73 5.64
N GLN A 237 -16.96 -2.78 5.16
CA GLN A 237 -16.86 -2.28 3.78
C GLN A 237 -17.32 -0.84 3.75
N SER A 238 -16.56 0.03 3.12
CA SER A 238 -16.95 1.43 2.95
C SER A 238 -16.18 2.10 1.81
N HIS A 239 -16.62 3.31 1.49
CA HIS A 239 -15.95 4.24 0.60
C HIS A 239 -15.87 5.60 1.27
N GLU A 240 -14.74 6.28 1.17
CA GLU A 240 -14.55 7.59 1.75
C GLU A 240 -13.59 8.47 0.95
N LYS A 241 -13.85 9.76 0.95
CA LYS A 241 -12.92 10.77 0.48
C LYS A 241 -12.09 11.27 1.66
N VAL A 242 -10.88 10.74 1.79
CA VAL A 242 -9.95 11.08 2.86
C VAL A 242 -9.29 12.43 2.53
N PRO A 243 -9.41 13.45 3.41
CA PRO A 243 -8.68 14.70 3.24
C PRO A 243 -7.19 14.48 3.53
N ILE A 244 -6.32 14.90 2.62
CA ILE A 244 -4.86 14.83 2.79
C ILE A 244 -4.34 16.21 3.18
N PRO A 245 -3.81 16.40 4.39
CA PRO A 245 -3.21 17.66 4.79
C PRO A 245 -1.91 17.86 3.98
N ILE A 246 -1.81 18.97 3.27
CA ILE A 246 -0.61 19.32 2.51
C ILE A 246 0.23 20.28 3.36
N PRO A 247 1.40 19.90 3.85
CA PRO A 247 2.27 20.80 4.59
C PRO A 247 2.79 21.90 3.66
N SER A 248 2.86 23.12 4.17
CA SER A 248 3.43 24.27 3.45
C SER A 248 4.90 24.06 3.03
N ARG A 249 5.60 23.12 3.68
CA ARG A 249 6.99 22.75 3.37
C ARG A 249 7.17 21.98 2.07
N TRP A 250 6.14 21.33 1.56
CA TRP A 250 6.21 20.59 0.28
C TRP A 250 6.56 21.47 -0.91
N ALA A 251 6.16 22.74 -0.86
CA ALA A 251 6.58 23.75 -1.83
C ALA A 251 8.10 23.95 -1.88
N ARG A 252 8.83 23.59 -0.81
CA ARG A 252 10.28 23.77 -0.74
C ARG A 252 11.08 22.66 -1.44
N LEU A 253 10.49 21.49 -1.65
CA LEU A 253 11.19 20.40 -2.34
C LEU A 253 11.41 20.69 -3.81
N ASN A 254 10.83 21.80 -4.38
CA ASN A 254 10.94 22.19 -5.80
C ASN A 254 10.77 21.05 -6.81
N LEU A 255 10.58 19.81 -6.33
CA LEU A 255 10.25 18.64 -7.12
C LEU A 255 8.93 18.80 -7.83
N LEU A 256 8.12 19.76 -7.35
CA LEU A 256 6.69 19.77 -7.54
C LEU A 256 6.16 21.09 -8.08
N ASP A 257 7.05 22.03 -8.41
CA ASP A 257 6.76 23.32 -9.01
C ASP A 257 6.52 23.25 -10.54
N GLY A 258 5.86 22.19 -10.99
CA GLY A 258 5.28 22.19 -12.32
C GLY A 258 3.97 22.98 -12.33
N GLN A 259 3.75 23.85 -13.30
CA GLN A 259 2.60 24.74 -13.44
C GLN A 259 1.21 24.08 -13.40
N ASN A 260 1.11 22.76 -13.27
CA ASN A 260 -0.14 22.01 -13.39
C ASN A 260 -0.41 20.96 -12.31
N GLY A 261 0.33 20.91 -11.23
CA GLY A 261 0.13 19.78 -10.34
C GLY A 261 0.39 20.04 -8.87
N ARG A 262 -0.68 20.10 -8.07
CA ARG A 262 -0.57 19.95 -6.63
C ARG A 262 -0.18 18.52 -6.31
N ILE A 263 1.03 18.29 -5.84
CA ILE A 263 1.46 17.07 -5.22
C ILE A 263 1.81 17.40 -3.77
N PRO A 264 1.36 16.60 -2.81
CA PRO A 264 0.45 15.47 -2.93
C PRO A 264 -0.99 15.90 -3.26
N VAL A 265 -1.83 14.95 -3.65
CA VAL A 265 -3.26 15.21 -3.84
C VAL A 265 -3.90 15.70 -2.53
N SER A 266 -4.80 16.69 -2.61
CA SER A 266 -5.47 17.28 -1.43
C SER A 266 -6.55 16.36 -0.83
N SER A 267 -6.91 15.31 -1.52
CA SER A 267 -7.83 14.28 -1.04
C SER A 267 -7.59 12.99 -1.80
N TYR A 268 -7.86 11.87 -1.14
CA TYR A 268 -7.74 10.52 -1.67
C TYR A 268 -9.08 9.80 -1.52
N SER A 269 -9.68 9.38 -2.62
CA SER A 269 -10.86 8.53 -2.57
C SER A 269 -10.42 7.09 -2.32
N MET A 270 -10.88 6.50 -1.24
CA MET A 270 -10.53 5.14 -0.84
C MET A 270 -11.77 4.30 -0.62
N SER A 271 -11.78 3.13 -1.22
CA SER A 271 -12.72 2.06 -0.92
C SER A 271 -12.00 0.90 -0.26
N TRP A 272 -12.65 0.25 0.70
CA TRP A 272 -12.09 -0.94 1.36
C TRP A 272 -13.15 -1.99 1.65
N SER A 273 -12.69 -3.24 1.72
CA SER A 273 -13.44 -4.39 2.23
C SER A 273 -12.55 -5.22 3.13
N VAL A 274 -13.03 -5.56 4.33
CA VAL A 274 -12.39 -6.48 5.25
C VAL A 274 -13.24 -7.74 5.34
N LEU A 275 -12.64 -8.86 4.99
CA LEU A 275 -13.28 -10.16 4.85
C LEU A 275 -12.54 -11.18 5.71
N GLU A 276 -13.25 -12.13 6.32
CA GLU A 276 -12.70 -13.23 7.10
C GLU A 276 -13.13 -14.55 6.48
N ARG A 277 -12.13 -15.42 6.28
CA ARG A 277 -12.32 -16.77 5.73
C ARG A 277 -12.91 -17.70 6.76
#